data_7a706bc3e3c755ec17abfbf06bbf31fb
#
_entry.id   7a706bc3e3c755ec17abfbf06bbf31fb
#
_cell.length_a   1.000
_cell.length_b   1.000
_cell.length_c   1.000
_cell.angle_alpha   90.00
_cell.angle_beta   90.00
_cell.angle_gamma   90.00
#
_symmetry.space_group_name_H-M   'P 1'
#
loop_
_entity.id
_entity.type
_entity.pdbx_description
1 polymer ?
#
loop_
_entity_poly.entity_id
_entity_poly.type
_entity_poly.pdbx_seq_one_letter_code
_entity_poly.pdbx_strand_id
1 'polypeptide(L)'
;MATQKLYDLLVRHQDSDAEDLSPDARPHIAANGLRQMAAQALQSAGDEVVNAKTVLPWLMNALGAPGAFVGFLVPIRESGSMLPQAAWAPRVQARRQRKGVWVAGAAGQAVATAAMALVAATVEGWVAGVGILVALAVFALARSLTSIASKDVLGRTVPQGQRGQIQGVTTVASAVVAVTLGLGLRSWGGDLGVGVLAALLGGAASLWALGALIYATIRKPVEETEPATASATADSQTDDDEPGWMSQAAGLWRDDSVFRRFVMARGLLLVSALSPPFVVALSLQGDGQGLSSLGLFILAQGVAGIIGGRVFGRLADASSRRLMIGASLAASATIVVYLGLRAVPGAGEAAWLPAAVYFVLALVHLGARLARKTYVVDIAEGDQRTQYVAVANTLMGVLLLAVGAVTAGLAAWGNAYALLLLAALGVAGAIVGRSLPEVT
;
A
#
# COMPACT_ATOMS: atom_id res chain seq x y z
N MET A 1 7.89 -33.06 -10.75
CA MET A 1 6.83 -33.67 -9.93
C MET A 1 6.61 -32.94 -8.60
N ALA A 2 7.62 -32.70 -7.75
CA ALA A 2 7.42 -32.00 -6.46
C ALA A 2 6.90 -30.55 -6.60
N THR A 3 7.46 -29.77 -7.52
CA THR A 3 7.05 -28.39 -7.82
C THR A 3 5.59 -28.30 -8.25
N GLN A 4 5.15 -29.21 -9.11
CA GLN A 4 3.76 -29.27 -9.58
C GLN A 4 2.81 -29.60 -8.44
N LYS A 5 3.12 -30.63 -7.65
CA LYS A 5 2.29 -31.03 -6.48
C LYS A 5 2.13 -29.89 -5.47
N LEU A 6 3.21 -29.14 -5.21
CA LEU A 6 3.16 -27.99 -4.29
C LEU A 6 2.31 -26.86 -4.88
N TYR A 7 2.41 -26.59 -6.16
CA TYR A 7 1.60 -25.57 -6.83
C TYR A 7 0.12 -25.95 -6.80
N ASP A 8 -0.22 -27.20 -7.12
CA ASP A 8 -1.61 -27.71 -7.12
C ASP A 8 -2.26 -27.73 -5.73
N LEU A 9 -1.44 -27.80 -4.68
CA LEU A 9 -1.92 -27.64 -3.28
C LEU A 9 -2.35 -26.21 -2.97
N LEU A 10 -1.67 -25.22 -3.54
CA LEU A 10 -1.85 -23.80 -3.26
C LEU A 10 -2.83 -23.11 -4.21
N VAL A 11 -2.92 -23.62 -5.45
CA VAL A 11 -3.67 -23.03 -6.56
C VAL A 11 -4.55 -24.08 -7.19
N ARG A 12 -5.86 -23.85 -7.20
CA ARG A 12 -6.81 -24.75 -7.85
C ARG A 12 -6.75 -24.56 -9.37
N HIS A 13 -6.58 -25.63 -10.10
CA HIS A 13 -6.62 -25.63 -11.56
C HIS A 13 -8.07 -25.47 -12.05
N GLN A 14 -8.25 -24.60 -13.05
CA GLN A 14 -9.39 -24.62 -13.96
C GLN A 14 -8.85 -24.94 -15.34
N ASP A 15 -9.37 -25.97 -15.98
CA ASP A 15 -8.80 -26.58 -17.18
C ASP A 15 -8.73 -25.68 -18.42
N SER A 16 -9.43 -24.53 -18.44
CA SER A 16 -9.53 -23.61 -19.58
C SER A 16 -8.42 -22.56 -19.68
N ASP A 17 -7.58 -22.40 -18.67
CA ASP A 17 -6.82 -21.15 -18.49
C ASP A 17 -5.43 -21.12 -19.15
N ALA A 18 -4.92 -22.27 -19.61
CA ALA A 18 -3.55 -22.34 -20.17
C ALA A 18 -3.46 -21.86 -21.63
N GLU A 19 -4.59 -21.71 -22.31
CA GLU A 19 -4.63 -21.28 -23.72
C GLU A 19 -4.23 -19.82 -23.91
N ASP A 20 -4.46 -18.98 -22.88
CA ASP A 20 -4.10 -17.55 -22.87
C ASP A 20 -2.60 -17.28 -22.81
N LEU A 21 -1.78 -18.32 -22.56
CA LEU A 21 -0.34 -18.18 -22.45
C LEU A 21 0.37 -18.71 -23.69
N SER A 22 1.50 -18.08 -24.02
CA SER A 22 2.38 -18.56 -25.08
C SER A 22 2.80 -20.03 -24.85
N PRO A 23 2.96 -20.84 -25.89
CA PRO A 23 3.34 -22.25 -25.77
C PRO A 23 4.58 -22.49 -24.90
N ASP A 24 5.57 -21.59 -24.98
CA ASP A 24 6.83 -21.65 -24.19
C ASP A 24 6.64 -21.34 -22.71
N ALA A 25 5.58 -20.64 -22.33
CA ALA A 25 5.29 -20.33 -20.92
C ALA A 25 4.64 -21.51 -20.18
N ARG A 26 3.84 -22.30 -20.90
CA ARG A 26 3.00 -23.38 -20.33
C ARG A 26 3.77 -24.40 -19.50
N PRO A 27 4.95 -24.91 -19.91
CA PRO A 27 5.73 -25.86 -19.12
C PRO A 27 6.27 -25.28 -17.81
N HIS A 28 6.26 -23.95 -17.65
CA HIS A 28 6.88 -23.25 -16.53
C HIS A 28 5.89 -22.60 -15.57
N ILE A 29 4.57 -22.74 -15.78
CA ILE A 29 3.50 -22.11 -14.99
C ILE A 29 3.70 -22.36 -13.50
N ALA A 30 3.79 -23.62 -13.07
CA ALA A 30 3.92 -23.97 -11.66
C ALA A 30 5.20 -23.41 -11.02
N ALA A 31 6.33 -23.52 -11.72
CA ALA A 31 7.61 -23.02 -11.24
C ALA A 31 7.63 -21.49 -11.17
N ASN A 32 7.08 -20.81 -12.16
CA ASN A 32 6.98 -19.35 -12.18
C ASN A 32 5.98 -18.83 -11.14
N GLY A 33 4.82 -19.49 -10.99
CA GLY A 33 3.83 -19.15 -9.99
C GLY A 33 4.38 -19.25 -8.56
N LEU A 34 5.08 -20.34 -8.22
CA LEU A 34 5.73 -20.51 -6.91
C LEU A 34 6.82 -19.46 -6.65
N ARG A 35 7.64 -19.14 -7.66
CA ARG A 35 8.66 -18.08 -7.54
C ARG A 35 8.04 -16.72 -7.32
N GLN A 36 6.94 -16.41 -8.01
CA GLN A 36 6.21 -15.16 -7.80
C GLN A 36 5.58 -15.11 -6.41
N MET A 37 4.92 -16.19 -5.96
CA MET A 37 4.37 -16.26 -4.60
C MET A 37 5.46 -16.06 -3.55
N ALA A 38 6.60 -16.74 -3.68
CA ALA A 38 7.72 -16.61 -2.73
C ALA A 38 8.29 -15.19 -2.72
N ALA A 39 8.60 -14.61 -3.88
CA ALA A 39 9.15 -13.25 -3.97
C ALA A 39 8.17 -12.19 -3.44
N GLN A 40 6.89 -12.31 -3.76
CA GLN A 40 5.87 -11.39 -3.26
C GLN A 40 5.58 -11.57 -1.76
N ALA A 41 5.67 -12.81 -1.23
CA ALA A 41 5.54 -13.07 0.20
C ALA A 41 6.72 -12.43 0.98
N LEU A 42 7.96 -12.58 0.49
CA LEU A 42 9.14 -11.92 1.06
C LEU A 42 9.01 -10.39 1.02
N GLN A 43 8.55 -9.83 -0.10
CA GLN A 43 8.27 -8.42 -0.23
C GLN A 43 7.22 -7.95 0.76
N SER A 44 6.12 -8.69 0.91
CA SER A 44 5.05 -8.37 1.84
C SER A 44 5.51 -8.47 3.30
N ALA A 45 6.36 -9.45 3.62
CA ALA A 45 6.98 -9.58 4.93
C ALA A 45 7.88 -8.37 5.27
N GLY A 46 8.70 -7.93 4.32
CA GLY A 46 9.47 -6.70 4.45
C GLY A 46 8.59 -5.45 4.62
N ASP A 47 7.48 -5.38 3.88
CA ASP A 47 6.51 -4.27 3.99
C ASP A 47 5.90 -4.12 5.38
N GLU A 48 5.75 -5.21 6.15
CA GLU A 48 5.29 -5.14 7.54
C GLU A 48 6.33 -4.52 8.46
N VAL A 49 7.62 -4.71 8.19
CA VAL A 49 8.71 -4.08 8.95
C VAL A 49 8.90 -2.61 8.56
N VAL A 50 8.78 -2.24 7.27
CA VAL A 50 8.86 -0.84 6.80
C VAL A 50 7.47 -0.21 6.75
N ASN A 51 6.65 -0.47 7.77
CA ASN A 51 5.28 0.00 7.78
C ASN A 51 5.20 1.47 8.21
N ALA A 52 4.72 2.34 7.30
CA ALA A 52 4.58 3.77 7.52
C ALA A 52 3.46 4.14 8.51
N LYS A 53 2.64 3.17 8.94
CA LYS A 53 1.51 3.39 9.85
C LYS A 53 1.78 2.89 11.27
N THR A 54 2.76 2.01 11.46
CA THR A 54 3.10 1.37 12.74
C THR A 54 4.56 1.55 13.10
N VAL A 55 5.46 0.85 12.38
CA VAL A 55 6.88 0.75 12.73
C VAL A 55 7.60 2.06 12.56
N LEU A 56 7.42 2.74 11.41
CA LEU A 56 8.12 4.01 11.16
C LEU A 56 7.70 5.16 12.08
N PRO A 57 6.42 5.38 12.43
CA PRO A 57 6.03 6.35 13.44
C PRO A 57 6.67 6.07 14.81
N TRP A 58 6.71 4.80 15.20
CA TRP A 58 7.35 4.38 16.43
C TRP A 58 8.86 4.65 16.39
N LEU A 59 9.52 4.27 15.30
CA LEU A 59 10.96 4.51 15.08
C LEU A 59 11.30 6.02 15.12
N MET A 60 10.51 6.85 14.42
CA MET A 60 10.67 8.32 14.45
C MET A 60 10.63 8.88 15.87
N ASN A 61 9.66 8.42 16.67
CA ASN A 61 9.55 8.83 18.06
C ASN A 61 10.74 8.34 18.90
N ALA A 62 11.15 7.08 18.74
CA ALA A 62 12.27 6.50 19.47
C ALA A 62 13.62 7.18 19.15
N LEU A 63 13.79 7.68 17.91
CA LEU A 63 14.95 8.45 17.48
C LEU A 63 14.89 9.93 17.90
N GLY A 64 13.82 10.38 18.56
CA GLY A 64 13.64 11.78 18.93
C GLY A 64 13.40 12.72 17.74
N ALA A 65 12.90 12.20 16.62
CA ALA A 65 12.57 13.00 15.45
C ALA A 65 11.36 13.90 15.72
N PRO A 66 11.29 15.13 15.13
CA PRO A 66 10.15 16.02 15.29
C PRO A 66 8.82 15.35 14.90
N GLY A 67 7.78 15.53 15.73
CA GLY A 67 6.45 14.91 15.51
C GLY A 67 5.82 15.23 14.15
N ALA A 68 6.13 16.40 13.57
CA ALA A 68 5.72 16.78 12.23
C ALA A 68 6.15 15.77 11.14
N PHE A 69 7.28 15.08 11.32
CA PHE A 69 7.78 14.13 10.33
C PHE A 69 6.92 12.87 10.20
N VAL A 70 6.20 12.50 11.26
CA VAL A 70 5.23 11.41 11.24
C VAL A 70 4.13 11.64 10.18
N GLY A 71 3.72 12.90 10.00
CA GLY A 71 2.71 13.28 9.01
C GLY A 71 3.12 13.05 7.56
N PHE A 72 4.42 12.99 7.25
CA PHE A 72 4.94 12.74 5.92
C PHE A 72 5.12 11.27 5.58
N LEU A 73 5.13 10.36 6.55
CA LEU A 73 5.45 8.94 6.32
C LEU A 73 4.49 8.28 5.32
N VAL A 74 3.19 8.32 5.58
CA VAL A 74 2.19 7.72 4.68
C VAL A 74 2.10 8.46 3.34
N PRO A 75 2.04 9.81 3.32
CA PRO A 75 2.05 10.56 2.06
C PRO A 75 3.24 10.20 1.16
N ILE A 76 4.47 10.20 1.68
CA ILE A 76 5.66 9.87 0.89
C ILE A 76 5.59 8.42 0.38
N ARG A 77 5.26 7.47 1.26
CA ARG A 77 5.19 6.06 0.87
C ARG A 77 4.15 5.78 -0.21
N GLU A 78 2.95 6.31 -0.05
CA GLU A 78 1.84 6.05 -0.97
C GLU A 78 1.98 6.88 -2.26
N SER A 79 2.26 8.18 -2.14
CA SER A 79 2.39 9.06 -3.31
C SER A 79 3.62 8.70 -4.16
N GLY A 80 4.77 8.41 -3.53
CA GLY A 80 5.97 8.00 -4.24
C GLY A 80 5.79 6.70 -5.02
N SER A 81 4.88 5.82 -4.58
CA SER A 81 4.54 4.61 -5.33
C SER A 81 3.51 4.84 -6.45
N MET A 82 2.70 5.90 -6.39
CA MET A 82 1.59 6.17 -7.33
C MET A 82 1.96 7.20 -8.41
N LEU A 83 2.58 8.32 -8.03
CA LEU A 83 2.87 9.42 -8.92
C LEU A 83 3.76 9.04 -10.12
N PRO A 84 4.86 8.28 -9.94
CA PRO A 84 5.74 7.97 -11.06
C PRO A 84 5.18 6.93 -12.03
N GLN A 85 4.10 6.22 -11.65
CA GLN A 85 3.60 5.09 -12.46
C GLN A 85 3.17 5.55 -13.87
N ALA A 86 2.47 6.68 -13.96
CA ALA A 86 2.04 7.21 -15.26
C ALA A 86 3.23 7.58 -16.16
N ALA A 87 4.29 8.18 -15.58
CA ALA A 87 5.48 8.58 -16.33
C ALA A 87 6.39 7.39 -16.70
N TRP A 88 6.39 6.33 -15.88
CA TRP A 88 7.29 5.17 -16.07
C TRP A 88 6.63 4.02 -16.81
N ALA A 89 5.30 3.91 -16.80
CA ALA A 89 4.58 2.82 -17.47
C ALA A 89 4.97 2.67 -18.95
N PRO A 90 5.02 3.72 -19.78
CA PRO A 90 5.42 3.59 -21.20
C PRO A 90 6.86 3.08 -21.33
N ARG A 91 7.80 3.62 -20.51
CA ARG A 91 9.22 3.21 -20.54
C ARG A 91 9.42 1.76 -20.08
N VAL A 92 8.60 1.30 -19.11
CA VAL A 92 8.63 -0.09 -18.63
C VAL A 92 8.02 -1.02 -19.68
N GLN A 93 6.95 -0.59 -20.34
CA GLN A 93 6.30 -1.35 -21.42
C GLN A 93 7.21 -1.51 -22.65
N ALA A 94 8.00 -0.50 -22.99
CA ALA A 94 8.98 -0.56 -24.07
C ALA A 94 10.17 -1.49 -23.79
N ARG A 95 10.40 -1.93 -22.54
CA ARG A 95 11.52 -2.81 -22.20
C ARG A 95 11.19 -4.28 -22.48
N ARG A 96 12.05 -4.96 -23.25
CA ARG A 96 11.98 -6.42 -23.52
C ARG A 96 12.06 -7.28 -22.25
N GLN A 97 12.79 -6.82 -21.22
CA GLN A 97 13.03 -7.57 -19.97
C GLN A 97 12.35 -6.92 -18.76
N ARG A 98 11.02 -7.01 -18.68
CA ARG A 98 10.24 -6.39 -17.58
C ARG A 98 10.51 -7.03 -16.21
N LYS A 99 10.91 -8.32 -16.14
CA LYS A 99 11.38 -8.93 -14.90
C LYS A 99 12.59 -8.20 -14.30
N GLY A 100 13.51 -7.70 -15.14
CA GLY A 100 14.65 -6.90 -14.72
C GLY A 100 14.25 -5.59 -14.03
N VAL A 101 13.14 -4.98 -14.47
CA VAL A 101 12.57 -3.79 -13.81
C VAL A 101 12.08 -4.12 -12.40
N TRP A 102 11.42 -5.27 -12.23
CA TRP A 102 11.01 -5.72 -10.91
C TRP A 102 12.20 -5.98 -9.99
N VAL A 103 13.21 -6.68 -10.50
CA VAL A 103 14.46 -6.96 -9.75
C VAL A 103 15.16 -5.67 -9.34
N ALA A 104 15.29 -4.69 -10.26
CA ALA A 104 15.87 -3.38 -9.95
C ALA A 104 15.06 -2.62 -8.89
N GLY A 105 13.73 -2.66 -8.99
CA GLY A 105 12.85 -2.08 -7.97
C GLY A 105 13.00 -2.74 -6.61
N ALA A 106 13.06 -4.08 -6.55
CA ALA A 106 13.26 -4.81 -5.29
C ALA A 106 14.66 -4.55 -4.69
N ALA A 107 15.69 -4.49 -5.52
CA ALA A 107 17.04 -4.10 -5.09
C ALA A 107 17.07 -2.66 -4.55
N GLY A 108 16.38 -1.72 -5.21
CA GLY A 108 16.23 -0.35 -4.73
C GLY A 108 15.52 -0.27 -3.38
N GLN A 109 14.48 -1.10 -3.17
CA GLN A 109 13.80 -1.21 -1.87
C GLN A 109 14.74 -1.80 -0.80
N ALA A 110 15.54 -2.82 -1.13
CA ALA A 110 16.53 -3.38 -0.22
C ALA A 110 17.57 -2.34 0.22
N VAL A 111 18.15 -1.59 -0.73
CA VAL A 111 19.13 -0.53 -0.44
C VAL A 111 18.51 0.58 0.40
N ALA A 112 17.30 1.04 0.05
CA ALA A 112 16.61 2.07 0.81
C ALA A 112 16.31 1.62 2.25
N THR A 113 15.91 0.36 2.44
CA THR A 113 15.65 -0.20 3.78
C THR A 113 16.93 -0.37 4.58
N ALA A 114 18.03 -0.81 3.94
CA ALA A 114 19.33 -0.86 4.57
C ALA A 114 19.83 0.54 4.99
N ALA A 115 19.56 1.56 4.17
CA ALA A 115 19.84 2.95 4.53
C ALA A 115 19.02 3.41 5.74
N MET A 116 17.72 3.05 5.82
CA MET A 116 16.90 3.33 7.02
C MET A 116 17.48 2.64 8.27
N ALA A 117 17.93 1.37 8.13
CA ALA A 117 18.56 0.64 9.21
C ALA A 117 19.83 1.32 9.70
N LEU A 118 20.68 1.77 8.78
CA LEU A 118 21.92 2.48 9.09
C LEU A 118 21.64 3.81 9.80
N VAL A 119 20.70 4.61 9.28
CA VAL A 119 20.28 5.87 9.92
C VAL A 119 19.78 5.60 11.33
N ALA A 120 18.90 4.59 11.51
CA ALA A 120 18.39 4.24 12.82
C ALA A 120 19.45 3.80 13.81
N ALA A 121 20.56 3.18 13.33
CA ALA A 121 21.66 2.71 14.16
C ALA A 121 22.69 3.80 14.52
N THR A 122 22.78 4.89 13.76
CA THR A 122 23.92 5.84 13.83
C THR A 122 23.53 7.28 14.09
N VAL A 123 22.25 7.66 13.90
CA VAL A 123 21.84 9.08 13.93
C VAL A 123 20.55 9.23 14.74
N GLU A 124 20.40 10.37 15.42
CA GLU A 124 19.23 10.71 16.23
C GLU A 124 18.65 12.09 15.86
N GLY A 125 17.50 12.41 16.42
CA GLY A 125 16.84 13.71 16.30
C GLY A 125 16.33 14.00 14.88
N TRP A 126 16.36 15.27 14.50
CA TRP A 126 15.83 15.72 13.22
C TRP A 126 16.60 15.16 12.00
N VAL A 127 17.92 14.93 12.15
CA VAL A 127 18.77 14.38 11.08
C VAL A 127 18.35 12.95 10.76
N ALA A 128 18.09 12.14 11.80
CA ALA A 128 17.56 10.79 11.62
C ALA A 128 16.19 10.83 10.92
N GLY A 129 15.32 11.75 11.35
CA GLY A 129 14.01 11.93 10.74
C GLY A 129 14.07 12.26 9.25
N VAL A 130 14.91 13.20 8.84
CA VAL A 130 15.13 13.52 7.42
C VAL A 130 15.72 12.33 6.67
N GLY A 131 16.71 11.65 7.23
CA GLY A 131 17.34 10.47 6.63
C GLY A 131 16.33 9.35 6.36
N ILE A 132 15.45 9.05 7.33
CA ILE A 132 14.36 8.08 7.18
C ILE A 132 13.36 8.50 6.08
N LEU A 133 12.95 9.78 6.04
CA LEU A 133 12.01 10.27 5.02
C LEU A 133 12.60 10.21 3.61
N VAL A 134 13.88 10.57 3.44
CA VAL A 134 14.58 10.47 2.16
C VAL A 134 14.71 9.01 1.72
N ALA A 135 15.13 8.12 2.61
CA ALA A 135 15.22 6.70 2.32
C ALA A 135 13.83 6.10 1.99
N LEU A 136 12.78 6.54 2.70
CA LEU A 136 11.39 6.14 2.41
C LEU A 136 10.92 6.64 1.04
N ALA A 137 11.32 7.83 0.62
CA ALA A 137 11.02 8.34 -0.71
C ALA A 137 11.68 7.48 -1.80
N VAL A 138 12.97 7.14 -1.64
CA VAL A 138 13.67 6.21 -2.54
C VAL A 138 12.99 4.84 -2.56
N PHE A 139 12.62 4.32 -1.39
CA PHE A 139 11.87 3.08 -1.26
C PHE A 139 10.55 3.13 -2.05
N ALA A 140 9.78 4.21 -1.92
CA ALA A 140 8.48 4.36 -2.58
C ALA A 140 8.62 4.48 -4.11
N LEU A 141 9.65 5.18 -4.59
CA LEU A 141 9.99 5.24 -6.01
C LEU A 141 10.37 3.86 -6.56
N ALA A 142 11.23 3.13 -5.85
CA ALA A 142 11.60 1.75 -6.21
C ALA A 142 10.37 0.81 -6.19
N ARG A 143 9.45 1.00 -5.26
CA ARG A 143 8.18 0.28 -5.16
C ARG A 143 7.28 0.49 -6.37
N SER A 144 7.27 1.68 -6.97
CA SER A 144 6.48 1.93 -8.17
C SER A 144 6.92 1.04 -9.34
N LEU A 145 8.23 0.80 -9.49
CA LEU A 145 8.79 -0.11 -10.51
C LEU A 145 8.35 -1.55 -10.30
N THR A 146 8.43 -2.06 -9.05
CA THR A 146 7.95 -3.43 -8.76
C THR A 146 6.46 -3.57 -8.99
N SER A 147 5.66 -2.54 -8.67
CA SER A 147 4.21 -2.54 -8.85
C SER A 147 3.78 -2.62 -10.32
N ILE A 148 4.46 -1.89 -11.21
CA ILE A 148 4.19 -1.92 -12.66
C ILE A 148 4.61 -3.27 -13.24
N ALA A 149 5.86 -3.67 -12.98
CA ALA A 149 6.43 -4.88 -13.58
C ALA A 149 5.76 -6.17 -13.08
N SER A 150 5.33 -6.20 -11.81
CA SER A 150 4.68 -7.38 -11.21
C SER A 150 3.40 -7.80 -11.96
N LYS A 151 2.56 -6.83 -12.32
CA LYS A 151 1.30 -7.10 -13.03
C LYS A 151 1.53 -7.69 -14.42
N ASP A 152 2.51 -7.13 -15.13
CA ASP A 152 2.86 -7.58 -16.47
C ASP A 152 3.47 -8.99 -16.46
N VAL A 153 4.46 -9.24 -15.59
CA VAL A 153 5.09 -10.56 -15.48
C VAL A 153 4.07 -11.61 -15.03
N LEU A 154 3.18 -11.28 -14.09
CA LEU A 154 2.10 -12.18 -13.66
C LEU A 154 1.17 -12.50 -14.83
N GLY A 155 0.80 -11.50 -15.62
CA GLY A 155 -0.07 -11.66 -16.78
C GLY A 155 0.48 -12.56 -17.87
N ARG A 156 1.81 -12.61 -18.04
CA ARG A 156 2.50 -13.38 -19.08
C ARG A 156 2.96 -14.79 -18.66
N THR A 157 2.97 -15.06 -17.36
CA THR A 157 3.55 -16.31 -16.81
C THR A 157 2.55 -17.16 -16.04
N VAL A 158 1.36 -16.61 -15.73
CA VAL A 158 0.30 -17.29 -14.98
C VAL A 158 -1.05 -17.06 -15.64
N PRO A 159 -1.85 -18.12 -15.86
CA PRO A 159 -3.20 -18.03 -16.43
C PRO A 159 -4.14 -17.11 -15.63
N GLN A 160 -5.15 -16.55 -16.30
CA GLN A 160 -6.08 -15.57 -15.68
C GLN A 160 -6.77 -16.10 -14.43
N GLY A 161 -7.33 -17.28 -14.44
CA GLY A 161 -8.06 -17.88 -13.30
C GLY A 161 -7.21 -18.19 -12.07
N GLN A 162 -5.88 -18.18 -12.20
CA GLN A 162 -4.94 -18.50 -11.12
C GLN A 162 -4.29 -17.24 -10.49
N ARG A 163 -4.32 -16.09 -11.16
CA ARG A 163 -3.66 -14.84 -10.70
C ARG A 163 -4.19 -14.33 -9.37
N GLY A 164 -5.52 -14.40 -9.19
CA GLY A 164 -6.17 -14.01 -7.93
C GLY A 164 -5.78 -14.91 -6.76
N GLN A 165 -5.63 -16.22 -7.01
CA GLN A 165 -5.24 -17.19 -5.99
C GLN A 165 -3.80 -16.95 -5.52
N ILE A 166 -2.88 -16.65 -6.43
CA ILE A 166 -1.48 -16.27 -6.09
C ILE A 166 -1.47 -15.03 -5.19
N GLN A 167 -2.27 -14.00 -5.51
CA GLN A 167 -2.37 -12.81 -4.68
C GLN A 167 -3.03 -13.11 -3.32
N GLY A 168 -3.99 -14.02 -3.28
CA GLY A 168 -4.59 -14.49 -2.04
C GLY A 168 -3.58 -15.15 -1.11
N VAL A 169 -2.76 -16.05 -1.62
CA VAL A 169 -1.70 -16.73 -0.86
C VAL A 169 -0.69 -15.72 -0.30
N THR A 170 -0.26 -14.74 -1.10
CA THR A 170 0.66 -13.68 -0.63
C THR A 170 0.03 -12.80 0.44
N THR A 171 -1.26 -12.51 0.35
CA THR A 171 -1.97 -11.73 1.39
C THR A 171 -2.04 -12.48 2.71
N VAL A 172 -2.33 -13.79 2.67
CA VAL A 172 -2.32 -14.63 3.87
C VAL A 172 -0.91 -14.72 4.47
N ALA A 173 0.12 -14.90 3.64
CA ALA A 173 1.51 -14.92 4.10
C ALA A 173 1.90 -13.60 4.79
N SER A 174 1.51 -12.44 4.23
CA SER A 174 1.72 -11.13 4.86
C SER A 174 1.04 -11.04 6.23
N ALA A 175 -0.21 -11.46 6.32
CA ALA A 175 -0.96 -11.43 7.58
C ALA A 175 -0.33 -12.33 8.66
N VAL A 176 0.14 -13.53 8.27
CA VAL A 176 0.86 -14.44 9.17
C VAL A 176 2.16 -13.82 9.68
N VAL A 177 2.93 -13.16 8.78
CA VAL A 177 4.16 -12.46 9.18
C VAL A 177 3.84 -11.31 10.13
N ALA A 178 2.81 -10.50 9.85
CA ALA A 178 2.40 -9.42 10.73
C ALA A 178 2.03 -9.93 12.13
N VAL A 179 1.22 -11.00 12.21
CA VAL A 179 0.83 -11.60 13.48
C VAL A 179 2.05 -12.16 14.22
N THR A 180 2.93 -12.90 13.54
CA THR A 180 4.13 -13.49 14.13
C THR A 180 5.09 -12.41 14.63
N LEU A 181 5.33 -11.37 13.84
CA LEU A 181 6.17 -10.23 14.22
C LEU A 181 5.56 -9.48 15.42
N GLY A 182 4.25 -9.23 15.40
CA GLY A 182 3.54 -8.56 16.48
C GLY A 182 3.60 -9.34 17.78
N LEU A 183 3.38 -10.66 17.75
CA LEU A 183 3.51 -11.55 18.92
C LEU A 183 4.95 -11.63 19.41
N GLY A 184 5.92 -11.75 18.49
CA GLY A 184 7.34 -11.77 18.81
C GLY A 184 7.78 -10.53 19.56
N LEU A 185 7.48 -9.33 19.05
CA LEU A 185 7.80 -8.05 19.69
C LEU A 185 7.10 -7.89 21.04
N ARG A 186 5.85 -8.38 21.16
CA ARG A 186 5.10 -8.32 22.41
C ARG A 186 5.66 -9.26 23.48
N SER A 187 6.04 -10.49 23.09
CA SER A 187 6.50 -11.52 24.04
C SER A 187 7.95 -11.32 24.50
N TRP A 188 8.74 -10.58 23.74
CA TRP A 188 10.15 -10.33 24.08
C TRP A 188 10.31 -9.44 25.32
N GLY A 189 9.25 -8.78 25.76
CA GLY A 189 9.04 -8.04 27.01
C GLY A 189 10.31 -7.49 27.63
N GLY A 190 10.64 -6.26 27.42
CA GLY A 190 11.82 -5.64 28.00
C GLY A 190 12.32 -4.45 27.16
N ASP A 191 13.37 -3.81 27.57
CA ASP A 191 13.97 -2.61 27.00
C ASP A 191 14.64 -2.88 25.63
N LEU A 192 13.84 -3.30 24.67
CA LEU A 192 14.30 -3.41 23.28
C LEU A 192 14.44 -2.00 22.72
N GLY A 193 15.67 -1.55 22.63
CA GLY A 193 16.01 -0.21 22.12
C GLY A 193 15.91 -0.12 20.58
N VAL A 194 16.18 1.06 20.07
CA VAL A 194 16.25 1.39 18.63
C VAL A 194 17.11 0.40 17.83
N GLY A 195 18.16 -0.16 18.47
CA GLY A 195 19.04 -1.17 17.84
C GLY A 195 18.30 -2.42 17.34
N VAL A 196 17.26 -2.87 18.03
CA VAL A 196 16.43 -4.01 17.57
C VAL A 196 15.64 -3.65 16.32
N LEU A 197 15.07 -2.43 16.24
CA LEU A 197 14.40 -1.98 15.03
C LEU A 197 15.36 -1.78 13.86
N ALA A 198 16.56 -1.27 14.11
CA ALA A 198 17.62 -1.20 13.10
C ALA A 198 17.97 -2.59 12.57
N ALA A 199 18.10 -3.59 13.46
CA ALA A 199 18.33 -4.98 13.07
C ALA A 199 17.16 -5.57 12.28
N LEU A 200 15.92 -5.30 12.69
CA LEU A 200 14.71 -5.73 11.94
C LEU A 200 14.66 -5.11 10.55
N LEU A 201 14.98 -3.82 10.41
CA LEU A 201 15.10 -3.15 9.11
C LEU A 201 16.21 -3.77 8.26
N GLY A 202 17.36 -4.09 8.84
CA GLY A 202 18.45 -4.81 8.14
C GLY A 202 18.00 -6.20 7.68
N GLY A 203 17.28 -6.94 8.51
CA GLY A 203 16.67 -8.21 8.15
C GLY A 203 15.63 -8.06 7.03
N ALA A 204 14.79 -7.03 7.09
CA ALA A 204 13.82 -6.72 6.03
C ALA A 204 14.51 -6.40 4.70
N ALA A 205 15.62 -5.65 4.71
CA ALA A 205 16.40 -5.39 3.50
C ALA A 205 16.85 -6.70 2.83
N SER A 206 17.26 -7.69 3.62
CA SER A 206 17.61 -9.02 3.12
C SER A 206 16.44 -9.77 2.49
N LEU A 207 15.20 -9.56 2.96
CA LEU A 207 14.01 -10.17 2.36
C LEU A 207 13.77 -9.64 0.94
N TRP A 208 13.93 -8.33 0.70
CA TRP A 208 13.84 -7.78 -0.66
C TRP A 208 14.97 -8.25 -1.55
N ALA A 209 16.21 -8.34 -1.04
CA ALA A 209 17.34 -8.86 -1.79
C ALA A 209 17.10 -10.32 -2.21
N LEU A 210 16.66 -11.17 -1.27
CA LEU A 210 16.29 -12.56 -1.55
C LEU A 210 15.11 -12.66 -2.52
N GLY A 211 14.08 -11.83 -2.34
CA GLY A 211 12.96 -11.71 -3.27
C GLY A 211 13.41 -11.36 -4.68
N ALA A 212 14.35 -10.41 -4.82
CA ALA A 212 14.95 -10.03 -6.10
C ALA A 212 15.68 -11.21 -6.76
N LEU A 213 16.47 -11.97 -5.99
CA LEU A 213 17.18 -13.16 -6.47
C LEU A 213 16.20 -14.23 -6.96
N ILE A 214 15.16 -14.54 -6.17
CA ILE A 214 14.13 -15.52 -6.56
C ILE A 214 13.41 -15.06 -7.83
N TYR A 215 13.00 -13.79 -7.89
CA TYR A 215 12.28 -13.25 -9.05
C TYR A 215 13.12 -13.24 -10.31
N ALA A 216 14.44 -13.03 -10.20
CA ALA A 216 15.38 -13.10 -11.31
C ALA A 216 15.40 -14.49 -11.96
N THR A 217 15.07 -15.56 -11.23
CA THR A 217 15.02 -16.94 -11.75
C THR A 217 13.73 -17.26 -12.52
N ILE A 218 12.73 -16.39 -12.56
CA ILE A 218 11.49 -16.57 -13.32
C ILE A 218 11.85 -16.74 -14.80
N ARG A 219 11.41 -17.83 -15.38
CA ARG A 219 11.61 -18.15 -16.80
C ARG A 219 10.54 -17.43 -17.61
N LYS A 220 10.98 -16.59 -18.55
CA LYS A 220 10.11 -15.93 -19.51
C LYS A 220 9.95 -16.83 -20.75
N PRO A 221 8.78 -16.72 -21.45
CA PRO A 221 8.70 -17.14 -22.84
C PRO A 221 9.76 -16.37 -23.63
N VAL A 222 10.39 -17.05 -24.56
CA VAL A 222 11.22 -16.41 -25.59
C VAL A 222 10.24 -15.67 -26.49
N GLU A 223 9.98 -14.41 -26.24
CA GLU A 223 9.25 -13.58 -27.20
C GLU A 223 10.15 -13.38 -28.40
N GLU A 224 9.80 -14.03 -29.48
CA GLU A 224 10.17 -13.58 -30.80
C GLU A 224 9.74 -12.14 -30.95
N THR A 225 10.62 -11.38 -31.54
CA THR A 225 10.58 -9.96 -31.79
C THR A 225 9.33 -9.57 -32.59
N GLU A 226 8.20 -9.39 -31.95
CA GLU A 226 7.23 -8.46 -32.46
C GLU A 226 7.33 -7.16 -31.64
N PRO A 227 7.54 -6.03 -32.34
CA PRO A 227 7.40 -4.72 -31.71
C PRO A 227 6.00 -4.66 -31.10
N ALA A 228 5.82 -3.88 -30.03
CA ALA A 228 4.56 -3.67 -29.32
C ALA A 228 3.44 -3.03 -30.19
N THR A 229 3.37 -3.35 -31.46
CA THR A 229 2.47 -2.85 -32.49
C THR A 229 1.35 -3.79 -32.90
N ALA A 230 1.21 -4.97 -32.29
CA ALA A 230 0.21 -5.95 -32.75
C ALA A 230 -1.04 -6.09 -31.86
N SER A 231 -1.28 -5.19 -30.90
CA SER A 231 -2.58 -5.09 -30.20
C SER A 231 -3.10 -3.66 -30.04
N ALA A 232 -2.42 -2.69 -30.65
CA ALA A 232 -3.07 -1.47 -31.09
C ALA A 232 -3.25 -1.69 -32.60
N THR A 233 -4.48 -1.82 -33.04
CA THR A 233 -4.88 -1.84 -34.44
C THR A 233 -3.97 -0.91 -35.26
N ALA A 234 -3.41 -1.47 -36.34
CA ALA A 234 -2.70 -0.75 -37.35
C ALA A 234 -3.55 0.46 -37.83
N ASP A 235 -3.34 1.57 -37.20
CA ASP A 235 -3.59 2.95 -37.71
C ASP A 235 -3.08 3.94 -36.67
N SER A 236 -1.80 3.92 -36.40
CA SER A 236 -1.15 5.05 -35.76
C SER A 236 -0.04 5.54 -36.67
N GLN A 237 -0.46 6.34 -37.63
CA GLN A 237 0.35 7.46 -38.05
C GLN A 237 0.89 8.12 -36.81
N THR A 238 2.18 8.39 -36.80
CA THR A 238 2.87 9.24 -35.82
C THR A 238 2.23 10.63 -35.83
N ASP A 239 1.12 10.78 -35.12
CA ASP A 239 0.65 12.07 -34.71
C ASP A 239 1.40 12.43 -33.41
N ASP A 240 2.33 13.39 -33.53
CA ASP A 240 2.94 14.12 -32.41
C ASP A 240 1.91 14.90 -31.57
N ASP A 241 0.61 14.69 -31.78
CA ASP A 241 -0.53 15.39 -31.19
C ASP A 241 -1.33 14.55 -30.17
N GLU A 242 -0.89 13.36 -29.72
CA GLU A 242 -1.59 12.75 -28.59
C GLU A 242 -1.44 13.65 -27.35
N PRO A 243 -2.58 14.14 -26.80
CA PRO A 243 -2.54 15.05 -25.67
C PRO A 243 -1.83 14.37 -24.51
N GLY A 244 -0.74 14.97 -24.03
CA GLY A 244 0.03 14.43 -22.91
C GLY A 244 -0.86 14.07 -21.71
N TRP A 245 -0.47 13.13 -20.90
CA TRP A 245 -1.27 12.66 -19.76
C TRP A 245 -1.85 13.79 -18.87
N MET A 246 -1.17 14.94 -18.80
CA MET A 246 -1.65 16.11 -18.05
C MET A 246 -2.86 16.78 -18.73
N SER A 247 -2.88 16.88 -20.05
CA SER A 247 -4.03 17.41 -20.79
C SER A 247 -5.22 16.46 -20.74
N GLN A 248 -5.00 15.16 -20.79
CA GLN A 248 -6.01 14.14 -20.59
C GLN A 248 -6.61 14.22 -19.17
N ALA A 249 -5.76 14.38 -18.15
CA ALA A 249 -6.20 14.54 -16.77
C ALA A 249 -7.00 15.83 -16.57
N ALA A 250 -6.58 16.92 -17.21
CA ALA A 250 -7.29 18.20 -17.18
C ALA A 250 -8.64 18.11 -17.91
N GLY A 251 -8.71 17.39 -19.03
CA GLY A 251 -9.96 17.11 -19.75
C GLY A 251 -10.94 16.34 -18.87
N LEU A 252 -10.54 15.19 -18.32
CA LEU A 252 -11.39 14.41 -17.40
C LEU A 252 -11.87 15.23 -16.20
N TRP A 253 -11.01 16.07 -15.64
CA TRP A 253 -11.39 16.93 -14.52
C TRP A 253 -12.42 18.00 -14.91
N ARG A 254 -12.34 18.57 -16.13
CA ARG A 254 -13.26 19.61 -16.59
C ARG A 254 -14.59 19.04 -17.07
N ASP A 255 -14.54 17.97 -17.83
CA ASP A 255 -15.67 17.48 -18.62
C ASP A 255 -16.50 16.44 -17.89
N ASP A 256 -15.88 15.62 -17.00
CA ASP A 256 -16.56 14.57 -16.25
C ASP A 256 -16.87 14.96 -14.80
N SER A 257 -18.13 15.31 -14.56
CA SER A 257 -18.59 15.71 -13.23
C SER A 257 -18.63 14.53 -12.22
N VAL A 258 -18.81 13.29 -12.69
CA VAL A 258 -18.82 12.08 -11.84
C VAL A 258 -17.41 11.78 -11.42
N PHE A 259 -16.47 11.78 -12.36
CA PHE A 259 -15.05 11.59 -12.08
C PHE A 259 -14.52 12.64 -11.09
N ARG A 260 -14.82 13.91 -11.30
CA ARG A 260 -14.42 15.01 -10.41
C ARG A 260 -14.96 14.82 -8.99
N ARG A 261 -16.26 14.50 -8.84
CA ARG A 261 -16.87 14.20 -7.52
C ARG A 261 -16.24 12.99 -6.86
N PHE A 262 -15.94 11.94 -7.63
CA PHE A 262 -15.27 10.76 -7.12
C PHE A 262 -13.86 11.08 -6.60
N VAL A 263 -13.04 11.82 -7.36
CA VAL A 263 -11.69 12.20 -6.93
C VAL A 263 -11.73 13.09 -5.69
N MET A 264 -12.66 14.06 -5.62
CA MET A 264 -12.86 14.89 -4.42
C MET A 264 -13.28 14.04 -3.21
N ALA A 265 -14.29 13.20 -3.36
CA ALA A 265 -14.72 12.30 -2.30
C ALA A 265 -13.55 11.42 -1.83
N ARG A 266 -12.83 10.80 -2.77
CA ARG A 266 -11.68 9.95 -2.47
C ARG A 266 -10.57 10.69 -1.73
N GLY A 267 -10.31 11.98 -2.08
CA GLY A 267 -9.34 12.82 -1.41
C GLY A 267 -9.74 13.18 0.03
N LEU A 268 -11.03 13.48 0.23
CA LEU A 268 -11.56 13.77 1.57
C LEU A 268 -11.65 12.50 2.45
N LEU A 269 -11.83 11.32 1.83
CA LEU A 269 -11.88 10.02 2.52
C LEU A 269 -10.51 9.47 2.94
N LEU A 270 -9.47 10.33 2.99
CA LEU A 270 -8.11 9.94 3.42
C LEU A 270 -7.97 9.70 4.92
N VAL A 271 -8.99 10.00 5.71
CA VAL A 271 -8.99 9.87 7.17
C VAL A 271 -8.44 8.51 7.63
N SER A 272 -8.96 7.41 7.10
CA SER A 272 -8.53 6.06 7.49
C SER A 272 -7.12 5.70 7.04
N ALA A 273 -6.59 6.37 6.01
CA ALA A 273 -5.25 6.14 5.49
C ALA A 273 -4.18 6.88 6.30
N LEU A 274 -4.47 8.13 6.68
CA LEU A 274 -3.50 9.05 7.29
C LEU A 274 -3.56 9.10 8.82
N SER A 275 -4.66 8.68 9.46
CA SER A 275 -4.81 8.75 10.92
C SER A 275 -3.99 7.72 11.72
N PRO A 276 -3.74 6.47 11.25
CA PRO A 276 -3.06 5.46 12.05
C PRO A 276 -1.68 5.89 12.59
N PRO A 277 -0.78 6.52 11.82
CA PRO A 277 0.52 6.94 12.35
C PRO A 277 0.41 7.97 13.48
N PHE A 278 -0.60 8.85 13.45
CA PHE A 278 -0.83 9.81 14.53
C PHE A 278 -1.40 9.16 15.79
N VAL A 279 -2.20 8.08 15.65
CA VAL A 279 -2.66 7.29 16.79
C VAL A 279 -1.47 6.61 17.47
N VAL A 280 -0.55 6.01 16.69
CA VAL A 280 0.69 5.43 17.23
C VAL A 280 1.53 6.51 17.91
N ALA A 281 1.80 7.64 17.25
CA ALA A 281 2.60 8.73 17.80
C ALA A 281 1.97 9.33 19.08
N LEU A 282 0.63 9.45 19.12
CA LEU A 282 -0.07 9.96 20.30
C LEU A 282 -0.04 8.99 21.47
N SER A 283 -0.02 7.67 21.20
CA SER A 283 0.11 6.66 22.26
C SER A 283 1.48 6.67 22.93
N LEU A 284 2.51 7.13 22.22
CA LEU A 284 3.90 7.16 22.71
C LEU A 284 4.24 8.41 23.54
N GLN A 285 3.30 9.33 23.69
CA GLN A 285 3.47 10.54 24.54
C GLN A 285 3.27 10.27 26.05
N GLY A 286 2.92 9.02 26.44
CA GLY A 286 2.80 8.60 27.85
C GLY A 286 4.03 7.84 28.33
N ASP A 287 4.26 7.82 29.66
CA ASP A 287 5.37 7.12 30.27
C ASP A 287 5.28 5.58 30.06
N GLY A 288 6.39 4.94 29.72
CA GLY A 288 6.55 3.49 29.76
C GLY A 288 6.13 2.69 28.52
N GLN A 289 6.02 3.32 27.34
CA GLN A 289 5.64 2.63 26.10
C GLN A 289 6.87 1.98 25.41
N GLY A 290 7.19 0.74 25.78
CA GLY A 290 8.24 -0.07 25.14
C GLY A 290 7.84 -0.68 23.80
N LEU A 291 8.75 -1.44 23.18
CA LEU A 291 8.51 -2.18 21.91
C LEU A 291 7.34 -3.16 21.98
N SER A 292 6.95 -3.60 23.17
CA SER A 292 5.77 -4.45 23.39
C SER A 292 4.47 -3.76 22.92
N SER A 293 4.38 -2.43 23.04
CA SER A 293 3.23 -1.65 22.52
C SER A 293 3.21 -1.64 21.00
N LEU A 294 4.36 -1.53 20.33
CA LEU A 294 4.46 -1.66 18.88
C LEU A 294 3.94 -3.03 18.40
N GLY A 295 4.28 -4.10 19.13
CA GLY A 295 3.78 -5.43 18.84
C GLY A 295 2.25 -5.53 18.81
N LEU A 296 1.56 -4.79 19.69
CA LEU A 296 0.09 -4.71 19.69
C LEU A 296 -0.48 -4.04 18.43
N PHE A 297 0.14 -2.97 17.93
CA PHE A 297 -0.30 -2.32 16.70
C PHE A 297 -0.11 -3.20 15.48
N ILE A 298 1.03 -3.90 15.38
CA ILE A 298 1.31 -4.83 14.28
C ILE A 298 0.35 -6.03 14.33
N LEU A 299 0.10 -6.58 15.52
CA LEU A 299 -0.88 -7.63 15.72
C LEU A 299 -2.29 -7.18 15.32
N ALA A 300 -2.70 -5.98 15.76
CA ALA A 300 -3.99 -5.40 15.42
C ALA A 300 -4.15 -5.25 13.90
N GLN A 301 -3.10 -4.81 13.19
CA GLN A 301 -3.11 -4.72 11.73
C GLN A 301 -3.24 -6.09 11.06
N GLY A 302 -2.47 -7.08 11.51
CA GLY A 302 -2.54 -8.45 10.98
C GLY A 302 -3.93 -9.07 11.14
N VAL A 303 -4.51 -8.97 12.33
CA VAL A 303 -5.87 -9.46 12.63
C VAL A 303 -6.92 -8.72 11.81
N ALA A 304 -6.81 -7.38 11.68
CA ALA A 304 -7.70 -6.59 10.84
C ALA A 304 -7.63 -7.03 9.37
N GLY A 305 -6.44 -7.37 8.87
CA GLY A 305 -6.23 -7.89 7.52
C GLY A 305 -6.93 -9.22 7.27
N ILE A 306 -6.84 -10.16 8.22
CA ILE A 306 -7.48 -11.48 8.12
C ILE A 306 -9.02 -11.36 8.11
N ILE A 307 -9.57 -10.58 9.03
CA ILE A 307 -11.03 -10.39 9.17
C ILE A 307 -11.57 -9.58 8.01
N GLY A 308 -10.94 -8.44 7.71
CA GLY A 308 -11.47 -7.44 6.80
C GLY A 308 -11.53 -7.90 5.35
N GLY A 309 -10.60 -8.76 4.92
CA GLY A 309 -10.59 -9.25 3.53
C GLY A 309 -11.87 -9.97 3.13
N ARG A 310 -12.40 -10.83 4.01
CA ARG A 310 -13.64 -11.55 3.76
C ARG A 310 -14.90 -10.71 3.94
N VAL A 311 -14.94 -9.88 4.96
CA VAL A 311 -16.11 -9.06 5.31
C VAL A 311 -16.32 -7.98 4.28
N PHE A 312 -15.28 -7.20 3.98
CA PHE A 312 -15.40 -6.05 3.08
C PHE A 312 -15.45 -6.41 1.60
N GLY A 313 -15.00 -7.61 1.20
CA GLY A 313 -15.23 -8.10 -0.15
C GLY A 313 -16.73 -8.16 -0.47
N ARG A 314 -17.52 -8.85 0.37
CA ARG A 314 -18.95 -8.96 0.21
C ARG A 314 -19.71 -7.63 0.32
N LEU A 315 -19.26 -6.74 1.22
CA LEU A 315 -19.85 -5.43 1.38
C LEU A 315 -19.57 -4.49 0.19
N ALA A 316 -18.38 -4.60 -0.42
CA ALA A 316 -18.02 -3.84 -1.61
C ALA A 316 -18.86 -4.28 -2.82
N ASP A 317 -19.10 -5.57 -2.97
CA ASP A 317 -19.95 -6.13 -4.02
C ASP A 317 -21.41 -5.68 -3.87
N ALA A 318 -21.90 -5.48 -2.64
CA ALA A 318 -23.25 -5.01 -2.38
C ALA A 318 -23.44 -3.51 -2.67
N SER A 319 -22.51 -2.64 -2.29
CA SER A 319 -22.47 -1.22 -2.63
C SER A 319 -21.13 -0.59 -2.25
N SER A 320 -20.29 -0.36 -3.23
CA SER A 320 -18.99 0.32 -3.07
C SER A 320 -19.16 1.74 -2.51
N ARG A 321 -20.20 2.49 -2.92
CA ARG A 321 -20.49 3.84 -2.43
C ARG A 321 -20.81 3.86 -0.94
N ARG A 322 -21.76 3.01 -0.50
CA ARG A 322 -22.18 2.96 0.91
C ARG A 322 -21.02 2.51 1.80
N LEU A 323 -20.23 1.57 1.33
CA LEU A 323 -19.05 1.11 2.06
C LEU A 323 -18.01 2.22 2.21
N MET A 324 -17.72 3.02 1.17
CA MET A 324 -16.82 4.18 1.28
C MET A 324 -17.29 5.18 2.33
N ILE A 325 -18.57 5.57 2.26
CA ILE A 325 -19.17 6.55 3.18
C ILE A 325 -19.15 6.00 4.61
N GLY A 326 -19.64 4.78 4.82
CA GLY A 326 -19.70 4.14 6.13
C GLY A 326 -18.31 3.98 6.77
N ALA A 327 -17.34 3.55 5.98
CA ALA A 327 -15.95 3.41 6.42
C ALA A 327 -15.37 4.77 6.86
N SER A 328 -15.63 5.85 6.13
CA SER A 328 -15.13 7.18 6.50
C SER A 328 -15.77 7.70 7.79
N LEU A 329 -17.09 7.57 7.92
CA LEU A 329 -17.79 7.97 9.13
C LEU A 329 -17.34 7.15 10.34
N ALA A 330 -17.14 5.84 10.17
CA ALA A 330 -16.64 4.97 11.23
C ALA A 330 -15.22 5.37 11.66
N ALA A 331 -14.32 5.71 10.70
CA ALA A 331 -12.99 6.21 11.02
C ALA A 331 -13.05 7.54 11.77
N SER A 332 -13.86 8.49 11.30
CA SER A 332 -14.02 9.81 11.95
C SER A 332 -14.60 9.67 13.35
N ALA A 333 -15.65 8.87 13.54
CA ALA A 333 -16.23 8.58 14.84
C ALA A 333 -15.22 7.93 15.81
N THR A 334 -14.45 6.96 15.31
CA THR A 334 -13.40 6.29 16.11
C THR A 334 -12.37 7.28 16.61
N ILE A 335 -11.93 8.24 15.77
CA ILE A 335 -10.98 9.28 16.16
C ILE A 335 -11.58 10.20 17.22
N VAL A 336 -12.81 10.69 17.01
CA VAL A 336 -13.49 11.60 17.96
C VAL A 336 -13.68 10.91 19.31
N VAL A 337 -14.15 9.66 19.31
CA VAL A 337 -14.30 8.86 20.53
C VAL A 337 -12.95 8.67 21.24
N TYR A 338 -11.89 8.34 20.49
CA TYR A 338 -10.55 8.17 21.05
C TYR A 338 -10.05 9.44 21.73
N LEU A 339 -10.15 10.58 21.06
CA LEU A 339 -9.71 11.87 21.63
C LEU A 339 -10.58 12.28 22.84
N GLY A 340 -11.88 12.01 22.80
CA GLY A 340 -12.80 12.22 23.91
C GLY A 340 -12.44 11.37 25.14
N LEU A 341 -12.15 10.08 24.94
CA LEU A 341 -11.74 9.17 26.03
C LEU A 341 -10.40 9.61 26.64
N ARG A 342 -9.47 10.12 25.84
CA ARG A 342 -8.19 10.65 26.36
C ARG A 342 -8.35 11.90 27.22
N ALA A 343 -9.43 12.64 27.05
CA ALA A 343 -9.72 13.81 27.89
C ALA A 343 -10.35 13.45 29.25
N VAL A 344 -10.77 12.18 29.42
CA VAL A 344 -11.38 11.68 30.66
C VAL A 344 -10.30 11.02 31.52
N PRO A 345 -10.04 11.49 32.75
CA PRO A 345 -9.08 10.90 33.68
C PRO A 345 -9.36 9.38 33.87
N GLY A 346 -8.31 8.57 33.79
CA GLY A 346 -8.39 7.11 33.97
C GLY A 346 -8.87 6.34 32.73
N ALA A 347 -9.74 6.90 31.89
CA ALA A 347 -10.21 6.21 30.68
C ALA A 347 -9.18 6.22 29.55
N GLY A 348 -8.43 7.32 29.41
CA GLY A 348 -7.41 7.49 28.37
C GLY A 348 -6.09 6.77 28.64
N GLU A 349 -5.88 6.31 29.86
CA GLU A 349 -4.62 5.68 30.31
C GLU A 349 -4.54 4.18 30.03
N ALA A 350 -5.65 3.57 29.58
CA ALA A 350 -5.71 2.14 29.30
C ALA A 350 -4.76 1.75 28.16
N ALA A 351 -3.72 0.98 28.43
CA ALA A 351 -2.66 0.60 27.50
C ALA A 351 -3.18 -0.11 26.22
N TRP A 352 -4.33 -0.77 26.28
CA TRP A 352 -4.96 -1.43 25.13
C TRP A 352 -5.73 -0.49 24.21
N LEU A 353 -6.17 0.68 24.71
CA LEU A 353 -7.06 1.61 23.99
C LEU A 353 -6.47 2.08 22.64
N PRO A 354 -5.22 2.55 22.54
CA PRO A 354 -4.64 2.97 21.26
C PRO A 354 -4.60 1.81 20.24
N ALA A 355 -4.28 0.59 20.67
CA ALA A 355 -4.23 -0.58 19.81
C ALA A 355 -5.63 -0.99 19.31
N ALA A 356 -6.66 -0.90 20.16
CA ALA A 356 -8.05 -1.15 19.77
C ALA A 356 -8.53 -0.10 18.76
N VAL A 357 -8.24 1.18 18.97
CA VAL A 357 -8.52 2.27 18.02
C VAL A 357 -7.79 2.01 16.69
N TYR A 358 -6.52 1.66 16.75
CA TYR A 358 -5.74 1.31 15.58
C TYR A 358 -6.35 0.13 14.81
N PHE A 359 -6.79 -0.93 15.52
CA PHE A 359 -7.47 -2.08 14.93
C PHE A 359 -8.70 -1.67 14.12
N VAL A 360 -9.57 -0.85 14.72
CA VAL A 360 -10.77 -0.35 14.03
C VAL A 360 -10.40 0.48 12.82
N LEU A 361 -9.42 1.39 12.92
CA LEU A 361 -8.96 2.20 11.80
C LEU A 361 -8.34 1.35 10.68
N ALA A 362 -7.55 0.33 11.00
CA ALA A 362 -6.97 -0.59 10.04
C ALA A 362 -8.05 -1.40 9.31
N LEU A 363 -9.04 -1.90 10.06
CA LEU A 363 -10.18 -2.65 9.52
C LEU A 363 -11.00 -1.78 8.55
N VAL A 364 -11.38 -0.59 8.98
CA VAL A 364 -12.14 0.39 8.19
C VAL A 364 -11.34 0.85 6.97
N HIS A 365 -10.03 1.05 7.10
CA HIS A 365 -9.16 1.40 5.98
C HIS A 365 -9.15 0.34 4.89
N LEU A 366 -9.16 -0.93 5.27
CA LEU A 366 -9.21 -2.04 4.30
C LEU A 366 -10.53 -1.99 3.51
N GLY A 367 -11.66 -1.77 4.19
CA GLY A 367 -12.97 -1.59 3.55
C GLY A 367 -12.99 -0.39 2.59
N ALA A 368 -12.52 0.77 3.04
CA ALA A 368 -12.44 1.98 2.22
C ALA A 368 -11.54 1.79 0.99
N ARG A 369 -10.42 1.08 1.15
CA ARG A 369 -9.50 0.79 0.05
C ARG A 369 -10.12 -0.12 -1.00
N LEU A 370 -10.84 -1.15 -0.57
CA LEU A 370 -11.50 -2.08 -1.46
C LEU A 370 -12.64 -1.39 -2.20
N ALA A 371 -13.53 -0.71 -1.50
CA ALA A 371 -14.64 0.02 -2.08
C ALA A 371 -14.20 1.05 -3.13
N ARG A 372 -13.12 1.81 -2.87
CA ARG A 372 -12.57 2.77 -3.85
C ARG A 372 -12.04 2.12 -5.12
N LYS A 373 -11.43 0.92 -4.99
CA LYS A 373 -10.93 0.18 -6.15
C LYS A 373 -12.06 -0.36 -7.01
N THR A 374 -13.10 -0.90 -6.38
CA THR A 374 -14.29 -1.39 -7.08
C THR A 374 -15.01 -0.22 -7.75
N TYR A 375 -15.32 0.83 -7.01
CA TYR A 375 -16.07 1.98 -7.51
C TYR A 375 -15.45 2.62 -8.77
N VAL A 376 -14.12 2.83 -8.81
CA VAL A 376 -13.46 3.44 -9.98
C VAL A 376 -13.54 2.55 -11.22
N VAL A 377 -13.62 1.25 -11.03
CA VAL A 377 -13.76 0.29 -12.14
C VAL A 377 -15.20 0.29 -12.68
N ASP A 378 -16.16 0.49 -11.78
CA ASP A 378 -17.59 0.43 -12.11
C ASP A 378 -18.09 1.72 -12.77
N ILE A 379 -17.51 2.90 -12.48
CA ILE A 379 -17.86 4.18 -13.13
C ILE A 379 -17.24 4.35 -14.52
N ALA A 380 -16.25 3.55 -14.88
CA ALA A 380 -15.53 3.68 -16.14
C ALA A 380 -15.93 2.56 -17.11
N GLU A 381 -16.39 2.92 -18.31
CA GLU A 381 -16.78 1.97 -19.35
C GLU A 381 -15.63 1.72 -20.34
N GLY A 382 -15.47 0.46 -20.76
CA GLY A 382 -14.58 0.04 -21.85
C GLY A 382 -13.12 0.47 -21.67
N ASP A 383 -12.53 1.02 -22.73
CA ASP A 383 -11.10 1.43 -22.78
C ASP A 383 -10.77 2.63 -21.88
N GLN A 384 -11.76 3.43 -21.49
CA GLN A 384 -11.58 4.58 -20.59
C GLN A 384 -11.19 4.14 -19.17
N ARG A 385 -11.47 2.88 -18.78
CA ARG A 385 -11.18 2.35 -17.44
C ARG A 385 -9.71 2.53 -17.03
N THR A 386 -8.80 2.23 -17.93
CA THR A 386 -7.36 2.35 -17.66
C THR A 386 -6.96 3.81 -17.42
N GLN A 387 -7.49 4.73 -18.23
CA GLN A 387 -7.25 6.16 -18.13
C GLN A 387 -7.80 6.73 -16.81
N TYR A 388 -9.06 6.41 -16.47
CA TYR A 388 -9.68 6.82 -15.19
C TYR A 388 -8.86 6.38 -13.98
N VAL A 389 -8.43 5.12 -13.95
CA VAL A 389 -7.62 4.59 -12.85
C VAL A 389 -6.27 5.30 -12.77
N ALA A 390 -5.60 5.53 -13.89
CA ALA A 390 -4.30 6.19 -13.93
C ALA A 390 -4.39 7.64 -13.45
N VAL A 391 -5.32 8.43 -14.01
CA VAL A 391 -5.53 9.84 -13.63
C VAL A 391 -5.97 9.95 -12.16
N ALA A 392 -6.93 9.11 -11.72
CA ALA A 392 -7.37 9.11 -10.33
C ALA A 392 -6.24 8.76 -9.35
N ASN A 393 -5.32 7.87 -9.70
CA ASN A 393 -4.18 7.53 -8.85
C ASN A 393 -3.15 8.68 -8.80
N THR A 394 -2.89 9.34 -9.91
CA THR A 394 -1.97 10.50 -9.95
C THR A 394 -2.52 11.66 -9.12
N LEU A 395 -3.79 12.04 -9.33
CA LEU A 395 -4.45 13.08 -8.53
C LEU A 395 -4.48 12.70 -7.03
N MET A 396 -4.69 11.42 -6.74
CA MET A 396 -4.65 10.93 -5.36
C MET A 396 -3.27 11.07 -4.72
N GLY A 397 -2.20 10.83 -5.49
CA GLY A 397 -0.83 11.05 -5.02
C GLY A 397 -0.58 12.52 -4.65
N VAL A 398 -1.05 13.45 -5.47
CA VAL A 398 -0.95 14.88 -5.17
C VAL A 398 -1.76 15.25 -3.92
N LEU A 399 -3.01 14.78 -3.81
CA LEU A 399 -3.87 15.02 -2.65
C LEU A 399 -3.29 14.45 -1.36
N LEU A 400 -2.69 13.27 -1.43
CA LEU A 400 -1.99 12.66 -0.28
C LEU A 400 -0.84 13.54 0.22
N LEU A 401 -0.03 14.09 -0.69
CA LEU A 401 1.05 15.00 -0.31
C LEU A 401 0.50 16.31 0.27
N ALA A 402 -0.52 16.89 -0.34
CA ALA A 402 -1.11 18.14 0.13
C ALA A 402 -1.75 17.99 1.53
N VAL A 403 -2.62 16.98 1.71
CA VAL A 403 -3.25 16.71 3.01
C VAL A 403 -2.19 16.27 4.03
N GLY A 404 -1.20 15.49 3.60
CA GLY A 404 -0.07 15.09 4.44
C GLY A 404 0.75 16.27 4.95
N ALA A 405 1.06 17.24 4.10
CA ALA A 405 1.77 18.46 4.49
C ALA A 405 0.98 19.29 5.53
N VAL A 406 -0.33 19.44 5.31
CA VAL A 406 -1.20 20.15 6.28
C VAL A 406 -1.28 19.39 7.61
N THR A 407 -1.48 18.07 7.58
CA THR A 407 -1.52 17.27 8.82
C THR A 407 -0.18 17.23 9.53
N ALA A 408 0.95 17.22 8.80
CA ALA A 408 2.29 17.31 9.37
C ALA A 408 2.51 18.68 10.07
N GLY A 409 2.07 19.77 9.44
CA GLY A 409 2.11 21.10 10.06
C GLY A 409 1.30 21.17 11.34
N LEU A 410 0.09 20.62 11.37
CA LEU A 410 -0.74 20.55 12.60
C LEU A 410 -0.13 19.62 13.66
N ALA A 411 0.51 18.54 13.26
CA ALA A 411 1.16 17.62 14.19
C ALA A 411 2.36 18.25 14.92
N ALA A 412 2.97 19.31 14.36
CA ALA A 412 3.98 20.11 15.06
C ALA A 412 3.44 20.77 16.31
N TRP A 413 2.15 21.13 16.34
CA TRP A 413 1.47 21.65 17.53
C TRP A 413 0.87 20.54 18.40
N GLY A 414 0.61 19.38 17.83
CA GLY A 414 0.13 18.19 18.53
C GLY A 414 -0.60 17.22 17.60
N ASN A 415 -0.34 15.93 17.79
CA ASN A 415 -0.93 14.86 16.97
C ASN A 415 -2.48 14.84 17.02
N ALA A 416 -3.08 15.33 18.10
CA ALA A 416 -4.53 15.45 18.25
C ALA A 416 -5.14 16.41 17.22
N TYR A 417 -4.48 17.52 16.90
CA TYR A 417 -4.97 18.49 15.89
C TYR A 417 -4.98 17.88 14.48
N ALA A 418 -3.95 17.10 14.14
CA ALA A 418 -3.92 16.35 12.87
C ALA A 418 -5.08 15.34 12.80
N LEU A 419 -5.35 14.61 13.88
CA LEU A 419 -6.47 13.67 13.97
C LEU A 419 -7.83 14.36 13.83
N LEU A 420 -8.03 15.51 14.47
CA LEU A 420 -9.26 16.30 14.36
C LEU A 420 -9.51 16.78 12.92
N LEU A 421 -8.47 17.31 12.25
CA LEU A 421 -8.58 17.69 10.85
C LEU A 421 -8.98 16.48 9.99
N LEU A 422 -8.32 15.34 10.17
CA LEU A 422 -8.62 14.12 9.40
C LEU A 422 -10.05 13.63 9.65
N ALA A 423 -10.52 13.69 10.89
CA ALA A 423 -11.91 13.34 11.21
C ALA A 423 -12.91 14.30 10.53
N ALA A 424 -12.63 15.62 10.53
CA ALA A 424 -13.45 16.60 9.82
C ALA A 424 -13.48 16.37 8.30
N LEU A 425 -12.30 16.11 7.68
CA LEU A 425 -12.20 15.74 6.27
C LEU A 425 -12.96 14.45 5.95
N GLY A 426 -12.93 13.47 6.85
CA GLY A 426 -13.68 12.23 6.69
C GLY A 426 -15.19 12.45 6.67
N VAL A 427 -15.71 13.31 7.56
CA VAL A 427 -17.14 13.69 7.56
C VAL A 427 -17.50 14.45 6.28
N ALA A 428 -16.69 15.43 5.88
CA ALA A 428 -16.89 16.17 4.62
C ALA A 428 -16.87 15.22 3.42
N GLY A 429 -15.94 14.26 3.39
CA GLY A 429 -15.86 13.25 2.35
C GLY A 429 -17.07 12.33 2.31
N ALA A 430 -17.65 11.98 3.46
CA ALA A 430 -18.89 11.21 3.53
C ALA A 430 -20.08 12.01 2.97
N ILE A 431 -20.14 13.32 3.20
CA ILE A 431 -21.18 14.21 2.65
C ILE A 431 -21.05 14.26 1.13
N VAL A 432 -19.85 14.54 0.61
CA VAL A 432 -19.57 14.56 -0.84
C VAL A 432 -19.84 13.17 -1.45
N GLY A 433 -19.47 12.10 -0.76
CA GLY A 433 -19.69 10.72 -1.21
C GLY A 433 -21.16 10.38 -1.44
N ARG A 434 -22.10 11.03 -0.72
CA ARG A 434 -23.54 10.85 -0.96
C ARG A 434 -24.01 11.36 -2.32
N SER A 435 -23.29 12.32 -2.90
CA SER A 435 -23.60 12.85 -4.23
C SER A 435 -23.10 11.98 -5.39
N LEU A 436 -22.35 10.91 -5.09
CA LEU A 436 -21.89 9.95 -6.08
C LEU A 436 -23.04 9.05 -6.52
N PRO A 437 -23.13 8.69 -7.82
CA PRO A 437 -24.10 7.71 -8.28
C PRO A 437 -23.89 6.34 -7.60
N GLU A 438 -24.96 5.59 -7.43
CA GLU A 438 -24.86 4.19 -7.02
C GLU A 438 -24.50 3.37 -8.26
N VAL A 439 -23.39 2.62 -8.17
CA VAL A 439 -22.96 1.69 -9.21
C VAL A 439 -23.11 0.30 -8.62
N THR A 440 -23.88 -0.53 -9.27
CA THR A 440 -24.16 -1.92 -8.92
C THR A 440 -23.50 -2.85 -9.95
#